data_4785434cf146b5bc6d470713223ce641
#
_entry.id   4785434cf146b5bc6d470713223ce641
#
_cell.length_a   1.000
_cell.length_b   1.000
_cell.length_c   1.000
_cell.angle_alpha   90.00
_cell.angle_beta   90.00
_cell.angle_gamma   90.00
#
_symmetry.space_group_name_H-M   'P 1'
#
loop_
_entity.id
_entity.type
_entity.pdbx_description
1 polymer ?
#
loop_
_entity_poly.entity_id
_entity_poly.type
_entity_poly.pdbx_seq_one_letter_code
_entity_poly.pdbx_strand_id
1 'polypeptide(L)'
;IWCSRRLNIRCLERPCNRIVSAAESSESPSWTRAQVLRDPWFYALLPGILAAPFIITGILFHQVHLVETKDWELQMFTSCYPLYAISATVVSLGAGPIIDRFSAVYLLRFYLVPLALGLALLASTDAVFAAPAFMLLMGASAGGATIMLGALWVELYGNKHLGAIRSLGVSLIVLSTAIAPGVMGVLIDVGLNLNSQFGLLAVYLCLCVVVFTLMSPSFLVERRPPAQV
;
A
#
# COMPACT_ATOMS: atom_id res chain seq x y z
N ILE A 1 -37.40 -43.23 -39.04
CA ILE A 1 -38.46 -42.39 -38.44
C ILE A 1 -37.76 -41.48 -37.44
N TRP A 2 -37.34 -40.29 -37.90
CA TRP A 2 -36.69 -39.25 -37.11
C TRP A 2 -37.76 -38.26 -36.65
N CYS A 3 -38.07 -38.25 -35.35
CA CYS A 3 -38.96 -37.28 -34.74
C CYS A 3 -38.10 -36.07 -34.27
N SER A 4 -38.13 -35.00 -35.05
CA SER A 4 -37.51 -33.70 -34.77
C SER A 4 -38.31 -33.01 -33.65
N ARG A 5 -37.84 -33.08 -32.40
CA ARG A 5 -38.30 -32.18 -31.33
C ARG A 5 -37.58 -30.87 -31.49
N ARG A 6 -38.23 -29.86 -32.05
CA ARG A 6 -37.81 -28.49 -31.93
C ARG A 6 -38.04 -28.05 -30.46
N LEU A 7 -36.97 -28.08 -29.69
CA LEU A 7 -36.95 -27.47 -28.37
C LEU A 7 -37.16 -25.96 -28.55
N ASN A 8 -38.18 -25.45 -27.91
CA ASN A 8 -38.61 -24.05 -27.96
C ASN A 8 -37.61 -23.19 -27.16
N ILE A 9 -36.59 -22.65 -27.85
CA ILE A 9 -35.47 -21.87 -27.29
C ILE A 9 -35.94 -20.57 -26.61
N ARG A 10 -37.19 -20.13 -26.87
CA ARG A 10 -37.74 -18.86 -26.29
C ARG A 10 -37.98 -18.89 -24.77
N CYS A 11 -38.00 -20.06 -24.14
CA CYS A 11 -38.20 -20.17 -22.70
C CYS A 11 -36.91 -20.00 -21.86
N LEU A 12 -35.72 -20.12 -22.48
CA LEU A 12 -34.44 -20.01 -21.79
C LEU A 12 -33.87 -18.57 -21.77
N GLU A 13 -34.37 -17.69 -22.62
CA GLU A 13 -33.87 -16.30 -22.71
C GLU A 13 -34.40 -15.38 -21.61
N ARG A 14 -35.56 -15.68 -21.03
CA ARG A 14 -36.19 -14.80 -20.02
C ARG A 14 -35.49 -14.78 -18.65
N PRO A 15 -35.02 -15.90 -18.07
CA PRO A 15 -34.31 -15.86 -16.79
C PRO A 15 -32.92 -15.25 -16.90
N CYS A 16 -32.20 -15.49 -18.04
CA CYS A 16 -30.85 -14.96 -18.24
C CYS A 16 -30.83 -13.44 -18.34
N ASN A 17 -31.77 -12.85 -19.08
CA ASN A 17 -31.86 -11.39 -19.24
C ASN A 17 -32.27 -10.69 -17.93
N ARG A 18 -33.06 -11.35 -17.06
CA ARG A 18 -33.41 -10.81 -15.74
C ARG A 18 -32.25 -10.88 -14.75
N ILE A 19 -31.40 -11.90 -14.85
CA ILE A 19 -30.17 -12.01 -14.03
C ILE A 19 -29.13 -10.98 -14.49
N VAL A 20 -28.99 -10.76 -15.80
CA VAL A 20 -28.08 -9.74 -16.37
C VAL A 20 -28.59 -8.34 -16.01
N SER A 21 -29.88 -8.04 -16.15
CA SER A 21 -30.45 -6.74 -15.76
C SER A 21 -30.43 -6.51 -14.24
N ALA A 22 -30.55 -7.56 -13.43
CA ALA A 22 -30.40 -7.45 -11.98
C ALA A 22 -28.94 -7.26 -11.54
N ALA A 23 -27.98 -7.81 -12.30
CA ALA A 23 -26.55 -7.56 -12.12
C ALA A 23 -26.16 -6.15 -12.56
N GLU A 24 -26.78 -5.62 -13.63
CA GLU A 24 -26.58 -4.23 -14.08
C GLU A 24 -27.25 -3.20 -13.13
N SER A 25 -28.35 -3.55 -12.47
CA SER A 25 -29.01 -2.66 -11.49
C SER A 25 -28.31 -2.60 -10.12
N SER A 26 -27.32 -3.45 -9.86
CA SER A 26 -26.45 -3.38 -8.69
C SER A 26 -25.11 -2.69 -8.98
N GLU A 27 -25.02 -1.85 -10.01
CA GLU A 27 -23.83 -1.02 -10.23
C GLU A 27 -23.63 -0.08 -9.04
N SER A 28 -22.77 -0.51 -8.12
CA SER A 28 -22.23 0.39 -7.11
C SER A 28 -21.58 1.56 -7.84
N PRO A 29 -21.93 2.81 -7.49
CA PRO A 29 -21.40 3.98 -8.16
C PRO A 29 -19.87 3.94 -8.11
N SER A 30 -19.25 3.98 -9.26
CA SER A 30 -17.81 3.83 -9.43
C SER A 30 -17.21 5.09 -10.03
N TRP A 31 -16.09 5.52 -9.45
CA TRP A 31 -15.39 6.71 -9.89
C TRP A 31 -14.61 6.48 -11.18
N THR A 32 -14.59 7.47 -12.07
CA THR A 32 -13.71 7.50 -13.23
C THR A 32 -12.33 8.01 -12.84
N ARG A 33 -11.28 7.68 -13.61
CA ARG A 33 -9.92 8.18 -13.40
C ARG A 33 -9.85 9.71 -13.28
N ALA A 34 -10.62 10.44 -14.11
CA ALA A 34 -10.66 11.90 -14.07
C ALA A 34 -11.28 12.46 -12.77
N GLN A 35 -12.27 11.78 -12.22
CA GLN A 35 -12.87 12.14 -10.93
C GLN A 35 -11.91 11.89 -9.77
N VAL A 36 -11.19 10.76 -9.77
CA VAL A 36 -10.16 10.44 -8.75
C VAL A 36 -9.06 11.49 -8.73
N LEU A 37 -8.59 11.96 -9.89
CA LEU A 37 -7.58 13.02 -10.00
C LEU A 37 -8.07 14.40 -9.50
N ARG A 38 -9.37 14.61 -9.36
CA ARG A 38 -9.97 15.83 -8.80
C ARG A 38 -10.33 15.69 -7.32
N ASP A 39 -10.18 14.49 -6.77
CA ASP A 39 -10.52 14.21 -5.39
C ASP A 39 -9.40 14.66 -4.44
N PRO A 40 -9.62 15.62 -3.53
CA PRO A 40 -8.62 16.07 -2.58
C PRO A 40 -8.15 14.96 -1.63
N TRP A 41 -9.00 13.99 -1.34
CA TRP A 41 -8.67 12.86 -0.49
C TRP A 41 -7.65 11.92 -1.11
N PHE A 42 -7.64 11.79 -2.45
CA PHE A 42 -6.60 11.07 -3.16
C PHE A 42 -5.23 11.65 -2.86
N TYR A 43 -5.08 12.98 -2.95
CA TYR A 43 -3.82 13.67 -2.67
C TYR A 43 -3.42 13.61 -1.20
N ALA A 44 -4.39 13.61 -0.28
CA ALA A 44 -4.13 13.47 1.14
C ALA A 44 -3.61 12.07 1.54
N LEU A 45 -3.99 11.03 0.78
CA LEU A 45 -3.50 9.67 0.98
C LEU A 45 -2.10 9.43 0.37
N LEU A 46 -1.76 10.12 -0.73
CA LEU A 46 -0.53 9.88 -1.48
C LEU A 46 0.74 9.97 -0.63
N PRO A 47 0.97 11.00 0.22
CA PRO A 47 2.20 11.11 0.99
C PRO A 47 2.49 9.87 1.83
N GLY A 48 1.48 9.32 2.49
CA GLY A 48 1.63 8.11 3.28
C GLY A 48 1.78 6.84 2.44
N ILE A 49 1.03 6.70 1.33
CA ILE A 49 1.12 5.54 0.44
C ILE A 49 2.49 5.48 -0.24
N LEU A 50 3.05 6.62 -0.63
CA LEU A 50 4.34 6.70 -1.31
C LEU A 50 5.53 6.61 -0.34
N ALA A 51 5.32 6.88 0.95
CA ALA A 51 6.37 6.89 1.97
C ALA A 51 7.08 5.54 2.10
N ALA A 52 6.33 4.45 2.28
CA ALA A 52 6.92 3.13 2.49
C ALA A 52 7.78 2.66 1.30
N PRO A 53 7.31 2.67 0.02
CA PRO A 53 8.14 2.28 -1.11
C PRO A 53 9.34 3.23 -1.32
N PHE A 54 9.19 4.54 -1.09
CA PHE A 54 10.28 5.50 -1.12
C PHE A 54 11.39 5.10 -0.14
N ILE A 55 11.03 4.95 1.13
CA ILE A 55 11.97 4.69 2.22
C ILE A 55 12.66 3.34 2.04
N ILE A 56 11.89 2.29 1.76
CA ILE A 56 12.43 0.94 1.57
C ILE A 56 13.44 0.93 0.43
N THR A 57 13.10 1.50 -0.73
CA THR A 57 14.00 1.54 -1.88
C THR A 57 15.24 2.40 -1.59
N GLY A 58 15.06 3.56 -0.98
CA GLY A 58 16.18 4.44 -0.64
C GLY A 58 17.19 3.79 0.29
N ILE A 59 16.75 3.10 1.34
CA ILE A 59 17.62 2.40 2.29
C ILE A 59 18.33 1.21 1.64
N LEU A 60 17.61 0.41 0.85
CA LEU A 60 18.21 -0.74 0.17
C LEU A 60 19.24 -0.33 -0.88
N PHE A 61 19.06 0.82 -1.52
CA PHE A 61 20.07 1.39 -2.43
C PHE A 61 21.33 1.85 -1.69
N HIS A 62 21.17 2.44 -0.51
CA HIS A 62 22.27 2.94 0.31
C HIS A 62 22.73 1.95 1.39
N GLN A 63 22.44 0.65 1.22
CA GLN A 63 22.78 -0.38 2.21
C GLN A 63 24.28 -0.46 2.53
N VAL A 64 25.15 -0.24 1.54
CA VAL A 64 26.60 -0.24 1.75
C VAL A 64 27.00 0.90 2.67
N HIS A 65 26.51 2.11 2.39
CA HIS A 65 26.75 3.28 3.24
C HIS A 65 26.14 3.12 4.64
N LEU A 66 24.97 2.45 4.73
CA LEU A 66 24.36 2.13 6.01
C LEU A 66 25.26 1.23 6.88
N VAL A 67 25.77 0.13 6.33
CA VAL A 67 26.61 -0.81 7.09
C VAL A 67 27.96 -0.20 7.46
N GLU A 68 28.54 0.64 6.59
CA GLU A 68 29.75 1.41 6.88
C GLU A 68 29.52 2.41 8.02
N THR A 69 28.40 3.15 8.00
CA THR A 69 28.05 4.13 9.03
C THR A 69 27.79 3.47 10.39
N LYS A 70 27.29 2.23 10.40
CA LYS A 70 26.96 1.44 11.59
C LYS A 70 28.08 0.53 12.07
N ASP A 71 29.19 0.48 11.34
CA ASP A 71 30.29 -0.45 11.57
C ASP A 71 29.84 -1.92 11.59
N TRP A 72 28.92 -2.26 10.66
CA TRP A 72 28.41 -3.61 10.49
C TRP A 72 29.09 -4.31 9.32
N GLU A 73 29.08 -5.63 9.33
CA GLU A 73 29.52 -6.44 8.20
C GLU A 73 28.40 -6.54 7.15
N LEU A 74 28.71 -6.22 5.87
CA LEU A 74 27.73 -6.27 4.78
C LEU A 74 27.12 -7.68 4.62
N GLN A 75 27.92 -8.72 4.80
CA GLN A 75 27.46 -10.11 4.72
C GLN A 75 26.42 -10.42 5.80
N MET A 76 26.62 -9.93 7.02
CA MET A 76 25.64 -10.06 8.12
C MET A 76 24.32 -9.36 7.77
N PHE A 77 24.37 -8.11 7.29
CA PHE A 77 23.18 -7.37 6.91
C PHE A 77 22.41 -8.06 5.78
N THR A 78 23.10 -8.51 4.73
CA THR A 78 22.48 -9.22 3.60
C THR A 78 21.92 -10.58 4.00
N SER A 79 22.51 -11.27 4.97
CA SER A 79 21.96 -12.52 5.51
C SER A 79 20.63 -12.35 6.25
N CYS A 80 20.23 -11.10 6.58
CA CYS A 80 18.92 -10.78 7.19
C CYS A 80 17.78 -10.63 6.15
N TYR A 81 18.03 -10.60 4.83
CA TYR A 81 16.97 -10.50 3.83
C TYR A 81 15.87 -11.60 3.91
N PRO A 82 16.19 -12.87 4.23
CA PRO A 82 15.17 -13.87 4.46
C PRO A 82 14.14 -13.47 5.55
N LEU A 83 14.58 -12.76 6.58
CA LEU A 83 13.68 -12.27 7.65
C LEU A 83 12.67 -11.26 7.11
N TYR A 84 13.12 -10.36 6.22
CA TYR A 84 12.23 -9.45 5.50
C TYR A 84 11.16 -10.23 4.68
N ALA A 85 11.60 -11.21 3.90
CA ALA A 85 10.70 -12.00 3.04
C ALA A 85 9.69 -12.81 3.87
N ILE A 86 10.14 -13.46 4.94
CA ILE A 86 9.27 -14.23 5.85
C ILE A 86 8.25 -13.30 6.50
N SER A 87 8.69 -12.18 7.06
CA SER A 87 7.81 -11.21 7.71
C SER A 87 6.78 -10.65 6.73
N ALA A 88 7.19 -10.24 5.54
CA ALA A 88 6.29 -9.75 4.50
C ALA A 88 5.24 -10.80 4.11
N THR A 89 5.64 -12.06 3.96
CA THR A 89 4.72 -13.15 3.62
C THR A 89 3.73 -13.42 4.75
N VAL A 90 4.20 -13.54 5.98
CA VAL A 90 3.34 -13.82 7.14
C VAL A 90 2.32 -12.70 7.35
N VAL A 91 2.78 -11.43 7.27
CA VAL A 91 1.88 -10.28 7.45
C VAL A 91 0.90 -10.16 6.28
N SER A 92 1.30 -10.41 5.04
CA SER A 92 0.39 -10.37 3.90
C SER A 92 -0.72 -11.43 4.02
N LEU A 93 -0.39 -12.65 4.46
CA LEU A 93 -1.38 -13.71 4.70
C LEU A 93 -2.33 -13.34 5.86
N GLY A 94 -1.81 -12.74 6.92
CA GLY A 94 -2.61 -12.28 8.06
C GLY A 94 -3.45 -11.05 7.76
N ALA A 95 -3.01 -10.18 6.86
CA ALA A 95 -3.72 -8.95 6.50
C ALA A 95 -5.05 -9.21 5.76
N GLY A 96 -5.14 -10.28 4.95
CA GLY A 96 -6.36 -10.66 4.23
C GLY A 96 -7.57 -10.80 5.16
N PRO A 97 -7.57 -11.74 6.12
CA PRO A 97 -8.66 -11.90 7.08
C PRO A 97 -8.97 -10.64 7.91
N ILE A 98 -7.97 -9.80 8.17
CA ILE A 98 -8.16 -8.53 8.90
C ILE A 98 -8.95 -7.54 8.03
N ILE A 99 -8.61 -7.42 6.75
CA ILE A 99 -9.32 -6.55 5.81
C ILE A 99 -10.76 -7.03 5.61
N ASP A 100 -10.96 -8.33 5.45
CA ASP A 100 -12.29 -8.92 5.28
C ASP A 100 -13.21 -8.62 6.49
N ARG A 101 -12.63 -8.50 7.68
CA ARG A 101 -13.38 -8.24 8.92
C ARG A 101 -13.50 -6.76 9.27
N PHE A 102 -12.48 -5.92 9.01
CA PHE A 102 -12.38 -4.56 9.54
C PHE A 102 -12.30 -3.47 8.49
N SER A 103 -12.10 -3.78 7.18
CA SER A 103 -11.85 -2.81 6.10
C SER A 103 -10.38 -2.45 5.89
N ALA A 104 -10.00 -2.14 4.63
CA ALA A 104 -8.65 -1.72 4.28
C ALA A 104 -8.29 -0.35 4.88
N VAL A 105 -9.28 0.53 5.06
CA VAL A 105 -9.09 1.84 5.72
C VAL A 105 -8.64 1.70 7.17
N TYR A 106 -9.07 0.63 7.86
CA TYR A 106 -8.59 0.35 9.21
C TYR A 106 -7.10 -0.02 9.21
N LEU A 107 -6.68 -0.88 8.29
CA LEU A 107 -5.28 -1.31 8.18
C LEU A 107 -4.35 -0.16 7.75
N LEU A 108 -4.88 0.83 7.01
CA LEU A 108 -4.14 2.03 6.59
C LEU A 108 -3.50 2.80 7.77
N ARG A 109 -4.09 2.74 8.96
CA ARG A 109 -3.56 3.40 10.16
C ARG A 109 -2.31 2.71 10.71
N PHE A 110 -2.20 1.40 10.52
CA PHE A 110 -1.21 0.58 11.21
C PHE A 110 -0.05 0.11 10.33
N TYR A 111 -0.22 0.06 9.01
CA TYR A 111 0.79 -0.53 8.12
C TYR A 111 2.12 0.22 8.09
N LEU A 112 2.14 1.53 8.42
CA LEU A 112 3.36 2.34 8.51
C LEU A 112 4.04 2.24 9.89
N VAL A 113 3.33 1.79 10.92
CA VAL A 113 3.85 1.74 12.29
C VAL A 113 5.10 0.84 12.39
N PRO A 114 5.12 -0.39 11.84
CA PRO A 114 6.32 -1.21 11.90
C PRO A 114 7.53 -0.53 11.25
N LEU A 115 7.35 0.10 10.07
CA LEU A 115 8.45 0.80 9.39
C LEU A 115 8.94 2.00 10.20
N ALA A 116 8.04 2.78 10.81
CA ALA A 116 8.41 3.91 11.66
C ALA A 116 9.22 3.44 12.88
N LEU A 117 8.82 2.35 13.53
CA LEU A 117 9.57 1.74 14.63
C LEU A 117 10.94 1.22 14.18
N GLY A 118 11.01 0.60 13.01
CA GLY A 118 12.26 0.14 12.43
C GLY A 118 13.25 1.28 12.17
N LEU A 119 12.77 2.40 11.62
CA LEU A 119 13.59 3.59 11.40
C LEU A 119 14.02 4.26 12.70
N ALA A 120 13.12 4.34 13.69
CA ALA A 120 13.45 4.86 15.00
C ALA A 120 14.53 4.00 15.70
N LEU A 121 14.46 2.68 15.53
CA LEU A 121 15.48 1.75 16.02
C LEU A 121 16.82 2.00 15.33
N LEU A 122 16.85 2.12 14.00
CA LEU A 122 18.07 2.44 13.26
C LEU A 122 18.65 3.80 13.63
N ALA A 123 17.80 4.80 13.92
CA ALA A 123 18.27 6.12 14.33
C ALA A 123 18.84 6.14 15.75
N SER A 124 18.41 5.25 16.62
CA SER A 124 18.72 5.28 18.06
C SER A 124 19.91 4.38 18.47
N THR A 125 20.27 3.37 17.66
CA THR A 125 21.29 2.39 18.04
C THR A 125 22.10 1.90 16.84
N ASP A 126 23.39 1.62 17.10
CA ASP A 126 24.31 1.02 16.14
C ASP A 126 24.53 -0.47 16.43
N ALA A 127 23.81 -1.02 17.38
CA ALA A 127 23.96 -2.43 17.78
C ALA A 127 23.53 -3.39 16.65
N VAL A 128 24.28 -4.47 16.48
CA VAL A 128 24.11 -5.47 15.41
C VAL A 128 22.69 -6.07 15.35
N PHE A 129 22.01 -6.21 16.49
CA PHE A 129 20.64 -6.73 16.53
C PHE A 129 19.61 -5.81 15.85
N ALA A 130 19.95 -4.54 15.61
CA ALA A 130 19.06 -3.60 14.92
C ALA A 130 18.83 -4.01 13.46
N ALA A 131 19.78 -4.64 12.81
CA ALA A 131 19.65 -5.09 11.43
C ALA A 131 18.54 -6.15 11.23
N PRO A 132 18.53 -7.30 11.92
CA PRO A 132 17.46 -8.27 11.80
C PRO A 132 16.11 -7.74 12.28
N ALA A 133 16.06 -6.93 13.34
CA ALA A 133 14.84 -6.31 13.83
C ALA A 133 14.26 -5.33 12.80
N PHE A 134 15.08 -4.49 12.18
CA PHE A 134 14.66 -3.59 11.10
C PHE A 134 14.11 -4.37 9.90
N MET A 135 14.78 -5.44 9.47
CA MET A 135 14.32 -6.28 8.35
C MET A 135 12.95 -6.90 8.60
N LEU A 136 12.69 -7.38 9.83
CA LEU A 136 11.37 -7.90 10.22
C LEU A 136 10.31 -6.81 10.16
N LEU A 137 10.57 -5.63 10.72
CA LEU A 137 9.63 -4.51 10.78
C LEU A 137 9.36 -3.92 9.38
N MET A 138 10.39 -3.80 8.55
CA MET A 138 10.29 -3.36 7.16
C MET A 138 9.45 -4.35 6.34
N GLY A 139 9.68 -5.66 6.51
CA GLY A 139 8.90 -6.71 5.86
C GLY A 139 7.42 -6.69 6.27
N ALA A 140 7.15 -6.49 7.56
CA ALA A 140 5.79 -6.38 8.07
C ALA A 140 5.02 -5.21 7.42
N SER A 141 5.65 -4.04 7.29
CA SER A 141 5.07 -2.89 6.61
C SER A 141 4.83 -3.16 5.12
N ALA A 142 5.80 -3.75 4.42
CA ALA A 142 5.70 -4.08 2.98
C ALA A 142 4.59 -5.10 2.70
N GLY A 143 4.51 -6.18 3.51
CA GLY A 143 3.47 -7.20 3.40
C GLY A 143 2.07 -6.65 3.63
N GLY A 144 1.92 -5.82 4.67
CA GLY A 144 0.66 -5.12 4.96
C GLY A 144 0.24 -4.18 3.83
N ALA A 145 1.18 -3.39 3.28
CA ALA A 145 0.93 -2.47 2.18
C ALA A 145 0.40 -3.17 0.93
N THR A 146 0.95 -4.32 0.57
CA THR A 146 0.61 -5.05 -0.66
C THR A 146 -0.88 -5.42 -0.70
N ILE A 147 -1.41 -5.98 0.38
CA ILE A 147 -2.81 -6.42 0.46
C ILE A 147 -3.73 -5.23 0.70
N MET A 148 -3.33 -4.32 1.61
CA MET A 148 -4.10 -3.12 1.96
C MET A 148 -4.35 -2.24 0.73
N LEU A 149 -3.32 -1.92 -0.07
CA LEU A 149 -3.47 -1.09 -1.27
C LEU A 149 -4.38 -1.74 -2.32
N GLY A 150 -4.33 -3.09 -2.46
CA GLY A 150 -5.23 -3.82 -3.34
C GLY A 150 -6.71 -3.61 -3.00
N ALA A 151 -7.06 -3.70 -1.72
CA ALA A 151 -8.42 -3.55 -1.22
C ALA A 151 -8.84 -2.07 -1.10
N LEU A 152 -7.93 -1.18 -0.73
CA LEU A 152 -8.21 0.24 -0.51
C LEU A 152 -8.83 0.93 -1.74
N TRP A 153 -8.28 0.67 -2.94
CA TRP A 153 -8.80 1.25 -4.17
C TRP A 153 -10.22 0.79 -4.50
N VAL A 154 -10.53 -0.47 -4.18
CA VAL A 154 -11.88 -1.05 -4.34
C VAL A 154 -12.87 -0.38 -3.39
N GLU A 155 -12.50 -0.26 -2.12
CA GLU A 155 -13.37 0.34 -1.10
C GLU A 155 -13.63 1.83 -1.34
N LEU A 156 -12.62 2.58 -1.80
CA LEU A 156 -12.73 4.02 -1.99
C LEU A 156 -13.40 4.42 -3.31
N TYR A 157 -13.14 3.71 -4.39
CA TYR A 157 -13.49 4.15 -5.75
C TYR A 157 -14.35 3.16 -6.54
N GLY A 158 -14.64 1.96 -5.98
CA GLY A 158 -15.45 0.94 -6.62
C GLY A 158 -14.70 0.12 -7.68
N ASN A 159 -15.42 -0.82 -8.32
CA ASN A 159 -14.81 -1.87 -9.15
C ASN A 159 -14.78 -1.58 -10.66
N LYS A 160 -15.67 -0.72 -11.20
CA LYS A 160 -15.88 -0.56 -12.65
C LYS A 160 -14.64 -0.07 -13.41
N HIS A 161 -13.88 0.85 -12.82
CA HIS A 161 -12.66 1.44 -13.41
C HIS A 161 -11.40 1.14 -12.60
N LEU A 162 -11.44 0.07 -11.80
CA LEU A 162 -10.37 -0.29 -10.86
C LEU A 162 -8.99 -0.40 -11.52
N GLY A 163 -8.91 -1.00 -12.72
CA GLY A 163 -7.65 -1.13 -13.46
C GLY A 163 -6.99 0.22 -13.76
N ALA A 164 -7.78 1.22 -14.19
CA ALA A 164 -7.27 2.55 -14.50
C ALA A 164 -6.86 3.34 -13.24
N ILE A 165 -7.56 3.15 -12.11
CA ILE A 165 -7.24 3.81 -10.84
C ILE A 165 -5.99 3.16 -10.22
N ARG A 166 -5.94 1.83 -10.22
CA ARG A 166 -4.80 1.08 -9.70
C ARG A 166 -3.52 1.37 -10.49
N SER A 167 -3.59 1.47 -11.84
CA SER A 167 -2.43 1.82 -12.65
C SER A 167 -1.88 3.20 -12.33
N LEU A 168 -2.74 4.19 -12.02
CA LEU A 168 -2.32 5.51 -11.56
C LEU A 168 -1.55 5.42 -10.23
N GLY A 169 -2.09 4.70 -9.25
CA GLY A 169 -1.42 4.49 -7.95
C GLY A 169 -0.06 3.81 -8.11
N VAL A 170 0.01 2.73 -8.91
CA VAL A 170 1.26 2.00 -9.20
C VAL A 170 2.28 2.90 -9.90
N SER A 171 1.87 3.73 -10.87
CA SER A 171 2.77 4.66 -11.56
C SER A 171 3.41 5.66 -10.59
N LEU A 172 2.64 6.18 -9.64
CA LEU A 172 3.14 7.10 -8.61
C LEU A 172 4.10 6.40 -7.64
N ILE A 173 3.82 5.15 -7.27
CA ILE A 173 4.71 4.32 -6.44
C ILE A 173 6.05 4.12 -7.18
N VAL A 174 6.03 3.74 -8.46
CA VAL A 174 7.24 3.56 -9.26
C VAL A 174 8.04 4.86 -9.36
N LEU A 175 7.37 5.99 -9.58
CA LEU A 175 8.03 7.30 -9.60
C LEU A 175 8.68 7.61 -8.24
N SER A 176 7.99 7.34 -7.14
CA SER A 176 8.52 7.52 -5.77
C SER A 176 9.77 6.69 -5.53
N THR A 177 9.76 5.40 -5.93
CA THR A 177 10.94 4.52 -5.78
C THR A 177 12.11 4.95 -6.65
N ALA A 178 11.85 5.49 -7.86
CA ALA A 178 12.89 5.98 -8.75
C ALA A 178 13.61 7.23 -8.21
N ILE A 179 12.87 8.11 -7.53
CA ILE A 179 13.41 9.36 -6.95
C ILE A 179 14.14 9.11 -5.62
N ALA A 180 13.76 8.08 -4.88
CA ALA A 180 14.23 7.83 -3.52
C ALA A 180 15.76 7.76 -3.37
N PRO A 181 16.51 6.98 -4.18
CA PRO A 181 17.95 6.93 -4.06
C PRO A 181 18.64 8.27 -4.33
N GLY A 182 18.13 9.02 -5.31
CA GLY A 182 18.67 10.34 -5.64
C GLY A 182 18.49 11.35 -4.51
N VAL A 183 17.31 11.41 -3.91
CA VAL A 183 17.04 12.32 -2.78
C VAL A 183 17.89 11.95 -1.57
N MET A 184 17.95 10.67 -1.18
CA MET A 184 18.76 10.24 -0.04
C MET A 184 20.26 10.46 -0.29
N GLY A 185 20.76 10.22 -1.52
CA GLY A 185 22.14 10.49 -1.90
C GLY A 185 22.49 11.98 -1.79
N VAL A 186 21.68 12.88 -2.33
CA VAL A 186 21.88 14.33 -2.19
C VAL A 186 21.89 14.76 -0.73
N LEU A 187 21.06 14.19 0.12
CA LEU A 187 21.06 14.50 1.55
C LEU A 187 22.35 14.04 2.23
N ILE A 188 22.93 12.91 1.82
CA ILE A 188 24.23 12.44 2.30
C ILE A 188 25.33 13.41 1.84
N ASP A 189 25.32 13.82 0.57
CA ASP A 189 26.31 14.73 -0.02
C ASP A 189 26.31 16.12 0.65
N VAL A 190 25.16 16.60 1.09
CA VAL A 190 25.02 17.86 1.85
C VAL A 190 25.48 17.69 3.31
N GLY A 191 25.86 16.48 3.74
CA GLY A 191 26.40 16.19 5.07
C GLY A 191 25.35 15.82 6.11
N LEU A 192 24.11 15.49 5.69
CA LEU A 192 23.10 15.01 6.61
C LEU A 192 23.37 13.53 6.94
N ASN A 193 23.82 13.27 8.17
CA ASN A 193 24.10 11.92 8.63
C ASN A 193 22.90 10.98 8.44
N LEU A 194 23.20 9.71 8.05
CA LEU A 194 22.16 8.72 7.78
C LEU A 194 21.23 8.47 8.97
N ASN A 195 21.78 8.49 10.20
CA ASN A 195 20.98 8.38 11.43
C ASN A 195 19.96 9.52 11.58
N SER A 196 20.36 10.76 11.22
CA SER A 196 19.45 11.91 11.23
C SER A 196 18.35 11.79 10.16
N GLN A 197 18.69 11.24 8.98
CA GLN A 197 17.72 10.95 7.93
C GLN A 197 16.69 9.91 8.41
N PHE A 198 17.12 8.83 9.07
CA PHE A 198 16.20 7.83 9.64
C PHE A 198 15.28 8.43 10.70
N GLY A 199 15.82 9.30 11.57
CA GLY A 199 15.01 10.02 12.56
C GLY A 199 13.95 10.90 11.92
N LEU A 200 14.31 11.70 10.90
CA LEU A 200 13.38 12.56 10.16
C LEU A 200 12.29 11.73 9.44
N LEU A 201 12.67 10.63 8.80
CA LEU A 201 11.74 9.74 8.12
C LEU A 201 10.81 9.02 9.11
N ALA A 202 11.31 8.63 10.30
CA ALA A 202 10.47 8.07 11.36
C ALA A 202 9.42 9.07 11.84
N VAL A 203 9.81 10.33 12.09
CA VAL A 203 8.88 11.40 12.45
C VAL A 203 7.86 11.64 11.34
N TYR A 204 8.28 11.68 10.08
CA TYR A 204 7.39 11.81 8.93
C TYR A 204 6.35 10.69 8.86
N LEU A 205 6.77 9.42 9.07
CA LEU A 205 5.84 8.29 9.11
C LEU A 205 4.86 8.38 10.29
N CYS A 206 5.33 8.82 11.46
CA CYS A 206 4.43 9.05 12.60
C CYS A 206 3.38 10.12 12.29
N LEU A 207 3.76 11.21 11.63
CA LEU A 207 2.82 12.23 11.17
C LEU A 207 1.80 11.65 10.16
N CYS A 208 2.24 10.83 9.20
CA CYS A 208 1.34 10.15 8.28
C CYS A 208 0.35 9.22 9.01
N VAL A 209 0.80 8.47 10.02
CA VAL A 209 -0.06 7.61 10.86
C VAL A 209 -1.10 8.45 11.61
N VAL A 210 -0.71 9.59 12.18
CA VAL A 210 -1.63 10.52 12.86
C VAL A 210 -2.67 11.05 11.87
N VAL A 211 -2.24 11.53 10.70
CA VAL A 211 -3.15 12.03 9.65
C VAL A 211 -4.14 10.95 9.23
N PHE A 212 -3.67 9.72 8.96
CA PHE A 212 -4.55 8.60 8.60
C PHE A 212 -5.53 8.23 9.71
N THR A 213 -5.11 8.32 10.96
CA THR A 213 -5.98 8.05 12.11
C THR A 213 -7.07 9.11 12.25
N LEU A 214 -6.75 10.38 12.04
CA LEU A 214 -7.71 11.48 12.08
C LEU A 214 -8.67 11.47 10.90
N MET A 215 -8.20 11.10 9.70
CA MET A 215 -9.01 11.04 8.48
C MET A 215 -9.94 9.84 8.42
N SER A 216 -9.59 8.73 9.04
CA SER A 216 -10.30 7.46 8.93
C SER A 216 -11.78 7.49 9.32
N PRO A 217 -12.25 8.19 10.39
CA PRO A 217 -13.70 8.29 10.67
C PRO A 217 -14.48 8.99 9.54
N SER A 218 -13.88 10.00 8.92
CA SER A 218 -14.52 10.74 7.81
C SER A 218 -14.63 9.89 6.54
N PHE A 219 -13.68 9.01 6.27
CA PHE A 219 -13.73 8.09 5.13
C PHE A 219 -14.90 7.11 5.18
N LEU A 220 -15.24 6.62 6.36
CA LEU A 220 -16.30 5.62 6.53
C LEU A 220 -17.72 6.22 6.48
N VAL A 221 -17.86 7.51 6.82
CA VAL A 221 -19.17 8.17 6.99
C VAL A 221 -19.61 8.92 5.73
N GLU A 222 -18.70 9.51 4.95
CA GLU A 222 -19.05 10.55 3.98
C GLU A 222 -19.00 10.10 2.50
N ARG A 223 -18.47 8.94 2.18
CA ARG A 223 -18.36 8.50 0.79
C ARG A 223 -19.56 7.70 0.29
N ARG A 224 -20.71 8.40 0.13
CA ARG A 224 -21.66 8.01 -0.91
C ARG A 224 -21.10 8.53 -2.25
N PRO A 225 -20.93 7.64 -3.27
CA PRO A 225 -20.52 8.10 -4.57
C PRO A 225 -21.48 9.14 -5.13
N PRO A 226 -20.99 10.13 -5.92
CA PRO A 226 -21.85 11.13 -6.51
C PRO A 226 -22.92 10.46 -7.34
N ALA A 227 -24.20 10.85 -7.11
CA ALA A 227 -25.29 10.41 -7.96
C ALA A 227 -24.94 10.77 -9.41
N GLN A 228 -24.97 9.78 -10.30
CA GLN A 228 -24.76 10.02 -11.73
C GLN A 228 -25.96 10.84 -12.21
N VAL A 229 -25.72 12.09 -12.65
CA VAL A 229 -26.64 12.93 -13.41
C VAL A 229 -26.56 12.53 -14.88
#